data_157f4788f798d1e9662505e8aca62f7b
#
_entry.id   157f4788f798d1e9662505e8aca62f7b
#
_cell.length_a   1.000
_cell.length_b   1.000
_cell.length_c   1.000
_cell.angle_alpha   90.00
_cell.angle_beta   90.00
_cell.angle_gamma   90.00
#
_symmetry.space_group_name_H-M   'P 1'
#
loop_
_entity.id
_entity.type
_entity.pdbx_description
1 polymer ?
#
loop_
_entity_poly.entity_id
_entity_poly.type
_entity_poly.pdbx_seq_one_letter_code
_entity_poly.pdbx_strand_id
1 'polypeptide(L)'
;MKHLLFFTFIVILFCGCTKTEDEKAQNLLAQIDSLYNKGKYSAALDSITQLRERFPKAVEARKHALKVWQDASLRMAQDDVAKTDILLQETESQLQTETDRYRRNMLGVRRDSLKARYEAMCGVVRMIHMRQKQH
;
A
#
# COMPACT_ATOMS: atom_id res chain seq x y z
N MET A 1 -50.44 27.97 26.11
CA MET A 1 -50.05 27.81 24.69
C MET A 1 -48.70 28.45 24.33
N LYS A 2 -48.28 29.55 24.94
CA LYS A 2 -46.96 30.17 24.65
C LYS A 2 -45.75 29.33 25.06
N HIS A 3 -45.85 28.50 26.07
CA HIS A 3 -44.76 27.65 26.52
C HIS A 3 -44.60 26.35 25.70
N LEU A 4 -45.67 25.91 25.04
CA LEU A 4 -45.62 24.72 24.18
C LEU A 4 -44.90 25.00 22.85
N LEU A 5 -45.08 26.23 22.32
CA LEU A 5 -44.38 26.68 21.10
C LEU A 5 -42.85 26.89 21.32
N PHE A 6 -42.47 27.27 22.54
CA PHE A 6 -41.05 27.45 22.87
C PHE A 6 -40.30 26.10 23.02
N PHE A 7 -41.02 25.09 23.48
CA PHE A 7 -40.45 23.74 23.64
C PHE A 7 -40.27 23.02 22.29
N THR A 8 -41.14 23.24 21.33
CA THR A 8 -41.01 22.67 19.97
C THR A 8 -39.88 23.34 19.18
N PHE A 9 -39.54 24.60 19.44
CA PHE A 9 -38.44 25.30 18.76
C PHE A 9 -37.05 24.84 19.24
N ILE A 10 -36.93 24.39 20.48
CA ILE A 10 -35.63 23.89 21.05
C ILE A 10 -35.28 22.50 20.49
N VAL A 11 -36.25 21.66 20.14
CA VAL A 11 -35.99 20.29 19.62
C VAL A 11 -35.43 20.29 18.20
N ILE A 12 -35.63 21.35 17.41
CA ILE A 12 -35.18 21.45 16.01
C ILE A 12 -33.67 21.81 15.94
N LEU A 13 -33.09 22.36 17.01
CA LEU A 13 -31.66 22.77 17.03
C LEU A 13 -30.65 21.61 17.28
N PHE A 14 -31.12 20.39 17.55
CA PHE A 14 -30.25 19.22 17.80
C PHE A 14 -30.09 18.30 16.57
N CYS A 15 -30.59 18.65 15.38
CA CYS A 15 -30.16 18.04 14.14
C CYS A 15 -28.76 18.56 13.73
N GLY A 16 -27.79 18.48 14.62
CA GLY A 16 -26.38 18.63 14.27
C GLY A 16 -26.02 17.49 13.30
N CYS A 17 -25.75 17.83 12.03
CA CYS A 17 -25.17 16.92 11.04
C CYS A 17 -23.90 16.33 11.63
N THR A 18 -23.99 15.18 12.28
CA THR A 18 -22.80 14.40 12.65
C THR A 18 -22.21 13.90 11.35
N LYS A 19 -21.01 14.41 11.01
CA LYS A 19 -20.26 13.95 9.83
C LYS A 19 -20.17 12.42 9.84
N THR A 20 -20.44 11.83 8.70
CA THR A 20 -20.29 10.38 8.53
C THR A 20 -18.83 9.95 8.77
N GLU A 21 -18.59 8.69 9.05
CA GLU A 21 -17.21 8.19 9.22
C GLU A 21 -16.41 8.37 7.92
N ASP A 22 -17.04 8.23 6.75
CA ASP A 22 -16.41 8.49 5.46
C ASP A 22 -16.03 9.96 5.28
N GLU A 23 -16.87 10.92 5.71
CA GLU A 23 -16.54 12.35 5.69
C GLU A 23 -15.35 12.68 6.61
N LYS A 24 -15.29 12.05 7.78
CA LYS A 24 -14.15 12.23 8.71
C LYS A 24 -12.85 11.66 8.12
N ALA A 25 -12.94 10.58 7.35
CA ALA A 25 -11.81 9.91 6.73
C ALA A 25 -11.25 10.65 5.49
N GLN A 26 -12.00 11.61 4.89
CA GLN A 26 -11.65 12.26 3.62
C GLN A 26 -10.25 12.90 3.61
N ASN A 27 -9.87 13.58 4.69
CA ASN A 27 -8.54 14.23 4.76
C ASN A 27 -7.40 13.21 4.68
N LEU A 28 -7.55 12.08 5.37
CA LEU A 28 -6.55 11.02 5.35
C LEU A 28 -6.55 10.29 4.00
N LEU A 29 -7.72 10.11 3.38
CA LEU A 29 -7.84 9.54 2.05
C LEU A 29 -7.15 10.43 0.99
N ALA A 30 -7.36 11.75 1.03
CA ALA A 30 -6.68 12.70 0.16
C ALA A 30 -5.14 12.68 0.34
N GLN A 31 -4.68 12.49 1.59
CA GLN A 31 -3.25 12.31 1.87
C GLN A 31 -2.71 11.01 1.24
N ILE A 32 -3.45 9.91 1.32
CA ILE A 32 -3.08 8.62 0.70
C ILE A 32 -2.92 8.80 -0.80
N ASP A 33 -3.90 9.42 -1.48
CA ASP A 33 -3.87 9.68 -2.92
C ASP A 33 -2.69 10.58 -3.31
N SER A 34 -2.42 11.63 -2.53
CA SER A 34 -1.28 12.52 -2.75
C SER A 34 0.06 11.78 -2.63
N LEU A 35 0.22 10.92 -1.63
CA LEU A 35 1.43 10.12 -1.45
C LEU A 35 1.61 9.12 -2.60
N TYR A 36 0.54 8.44 -2.99
CA TYR A 36 0.55 7.51 -4.11
C TYR A 36 0.96 8.20 -5.42
N ASN A 37 0.33 9.34 -5.75
CA ASN A 37 0.62 10.11 -6.96
C ASN A 37 2.05 10.67 -7.01
N LYS A 38 2.66 10.89 -5.84
CA LYS A 38 4.08 11.28 -5.70
C LYS A 38 5.05 10.09 -5.74
N GLY A 39 4.58 8.87 -5.95
CA GLY A 39 5.39 7.67 -5.93
C GLY A 39 5.90 7.25 -4.54
N LYS A 40 5.39 7.87 -3.46
CA LYS A 40 5.75 7.54 -2.07
C LYS A 40 4.91 6.37 -1.56
N TYR A 41 5.05 5.22 -2.21
CA TYR A 41 4.19 4.07 -2.01
C TYR A 41 4.23 3.53 -0.57
N SER A 42 5.40 3.40 0.05
CA SER A 42 5.52 2.96 1.45
C SER A 42 4.73 3.87 2.40
N ALA A 43 4.89 5.19 2.30
CA ALA A 43 4.17 6.14 3.12
C ALA A 43 2.65 6.12 2.85
N ALA A 44 2.23 5.85 1.60
CA ALA A 44 0.82 5.65 1.28
C ALA A 44 0.27 4.40 1.99
N LEU A 45 1.00 3.28 2.01
CA LEU A 45 0.61 2.05 2.71
C LEU A 45 0.49 2.26 4.23
N ASP A 46 1.42 3.01 4.84
CA ASP A 46 1.36 3.36 6.26
C ASP A 46 0.11 4.21 6.58
N SER A 47 -0.20 5.17 5.70
CA SER A 47 -1.40 6.01 5.84
C SER A 47 -2.69 5.20 5.65
N ILE A 48 -2.70 4.18 4.80
CA ILE A 48 -3.83 3.26 4.64
C ILE A 48 -4.05 2.43 5.92
N THR A 49 -2.98 1.99 6.56
CA THR A 49 -3.07 1.29 7.85
C THR A 49 -3.71 2.20 8.91
N GLN A 50 -3.25 3.45 9.01
CA GLN A 50 -3.84 4.44 9.91
C GLN A 50 -5.33 4.70 9.60
N LEU A 51 -5.72 4.76 8.31
CA LEU A 51 -7.12 4.94 7.92
C LEU A 51 -7.99 3.79 8.44
N ARG A 52 -7.52 2.55 8.32
CA ARG A 52 -8.24 1.36 8.79
C ARG A 52 -8.40 1.33 10.30
N GLU A 53 -7.40 1.79 11.04
CA GLU A 53 -7.40 1.82 12.51
C GLU A 53 -8.28 2.96 13.04
N ARG A 54 -8.15 4.17 12.46
CA ARG A 54 -8.85 5.36 12.95
C ARG A 54 -10.31 5.44 12.51
N PHE A 55 -10.64 4.88 11.34
CA PHE A 55 -11.97 4.96 10.71
C PHE A 55 -12.47 3.58 10.28
N PRO A 56 -12.68 2.65 11.24
CA PRO A 56 -13.06 1.26 10.92
C PRO A 56 -14.44 1.16 10.22
N LYS A 57 -15.30 2.16 10.41
CA LYS A 57 -16.66 2.21 9.83
C LYS A 57 -16.76 3.01 8.52
N ALA A 58 -15.67 3.66 8.07
CA ALA A 58 -15.61 4.40 6.81
C ALA A 58 -15.51 3.44 5.62
N VAL A 59 -16.63 2.89 5.18
CA VAL A 59 -16.67 1.77 4.22
C VAL A 59 -16.14 2.21 2.84
N GLU A 60 -16.60 3.35 2.32
CA GLU A 60 -16.23 3.81 0.98
C GLU A 60 -14.78 4.30 0.95
N ALA A 61 -14.32 5.03 1.97
CA ALA A 61 -12.92 5.42 2.09
C ALA A 61 -11.99 4.19 2.16
N ARG A 62 -12.39 3.12 2.87
CA ARG A 62 -11.63 1.88 2.96
C ARG A 62 -11.61 1.09 1.65
N LYS A 63 -12.69 1.08 0.88
CA LYS A 63 -12.74 0.48 -0.46
C LYS A 63 -11.79 1.19 -1.42
N HIS A 64 -11.81 2.53 -1.43
CA HIS A 64 -10.88 3.33 -2.23
C HIS A 64 -9.43 3.03 -1.81
N ALA A 65 -9.13 3.13 -0.52
CA ALA A 65 -7.80 2.86 0.02
C ALA A 65 -7.30 1.43 -0.29
N LEU A 66 -8.20 0.43 -0.40
CA LEU A 66 -7.84 -0.93 -0.80
C LEU A 66 -7.30 -0.98 -2.24
N LYS A 67 -7.91 -0.24 -3.17
CA LYS A 67 -7.41 -0.16 -4.55
C LYS A 67 -6.02 0.48 -4.60
N VAL A 68 -5.86 1.60 -3.89
CA VAL A 68 -4.54 2.27 -3.78
C VAL A 68 -3.50 1.33 -3.16
N TRP A 69 -3.89 0.55 -2.14
CA TRP A 69 -3.02 -0.43 -1.51
C TRP A 69 -2.55 -1.51 -2.50
N GLN A 70 -3.46 -2.05 -3.30
CA GLN A 70 -3.14 -3.07 -4.31
C GLN A 70 -2.18 -2.51 -5.37
N ASP A 71 -2.46 -1.32 -5.89
CA ASP A 71 -1.64 -0.69 -6.93
C ASP A 71 -0.25 -0.28 -6.40
N ALA A 72 -0.18 0.31 -5.21
CA ALA A 72 1.09 0.67 -4.58
C ALA A 72 1.96 -0.58 -4.31
N SER A 73 1.35 -1.64 -3.77
CA SER A 73 2.04 -2.91 -3.50
C SER A 73 2.54 -3.56 -4.78
N LEU A 74 1.76 -3.51 -5.86
CA LEU A 74 2.17 -4.02 -7.17
C LEU A 74 3.38 -3.28 -7.71
N ARG A 75 3.35 -1.93 -7.70
CA ARG A 75 4.47 -1.10 -8.17
C ARG A 75 5.74 -1.33 -7.37
N MET A 76 5.64 -1.45 -6.06
CA MET A 76 6.78 -1.76 -5.20
C MET A 76 7.37 -3.13 -5.51
N ALA A 77 6.53 -4.16 -5.70
CA ALA A 77 6.98 -5.50 -6.04
C ALA A 77 7.63 -5.54 -7.44
N GLN A 78 7.09 -4.84 -8.43
CA GLN A 78 7.67 -4.74 -9.77
C GLN A 78 9.04 -4.03 -9.75
N ASP A 79 9.18 -2.95 -8.97
CA ASP A 79 10.44 -2.23 -8.80
C ASP A 79 11.50 -3.13 -8.11
N ASP A 80 11.10 -3.91 -7.11
CA ASP A 80 12.00 -4.86 -6.43
C ASP A 80 12.43 -6.01 -7.38
N VAL A 81 11.51 -6.52 -8.23
CA VAL A 81 11.86 -7.49 -9.28
C VAL A 81 12.91 -6.91 -10.22
N ALA A 82 12.70 -5.70 -10.74
CA ALA A 82 13.62 -5.07 -11.70
C ALA A 82 15.00 -4.83 -11.08
N LYS A 83 15.06 -4.30 -9.87
CA LYS A 83 16.33 -4.09 -9.14
C LYS A 83 17.06 -5.40 -8.84
N THR A 84 16.32 -6.42 -8.43
CA THR A 84 16.89 -7.73 -8.10
C THR A 84 17.42 -8.43 -9.35
N ASP A 85 16.73 -8.29 -10.49
CA ASP A 85 17.19 -8.82 -11.77
C ASP A 85 18.53 -8.22 -12.20
N ILE A 86 18.68 -6.90 -12.14
CA ILE A 86 19.93 -6.21 -12.44
C ILE A 86 21.06 -6.74 -11.55
N LEU A 87 20.85 -6.82 -10.23
CA LEU A 87 21.86 -7.32 -9.29
C LEU A 87 22.20 -8.78 -9.53
N LEU A 88 21.24 -9.60 -9.96
CA LEU A 88 21.45 -11.00 -10.30
C LEU A 88 22.35 -11.12 -11.53
N GLN A 89 22.04 -10.39 -12.61
CA GLN A 89 22.85 -10.37 -13.84
C GLN A 89 24.28 -9.89 -13.58
N GLU A 90 24.46 -8.82 -12.79
CA GLU A 90 25.77 -8.33 -12.38
C GLU A 90 26.57 -9.40 -11.59
N THR A 91 25.90 -10.07 -10.65
CA THR A 91 26.53 -11.11 -9.83
C THR A 91 26.91 -12.33 -10.67
N GLU A 92 26.08 -12.73 -11.65
CA GLU A 92 26.38 -13.81 -12.57
C GLU A 92 27.56 -13.48 -13.49
N SER A 93 27.64 -12.24 -13.99
CA SER A 93 28.78 -11.77 -14.79
C SER A 93 30.08 -11.80 -13.98
N GLN A 94 30.06 -11.33 -12.72
CA GLN A 94 31.20 -11.39 -11.83
C GLN A 94 31.63 -12.84 -11.54
N LEU A 95 30.67 -13.76 -11.37
CA LEU A 95 30.93 -15.15 -11.09
C LEU A 95 31.67 -15.85 -12.25
N GLN A 96 31.43 -15.44 -13.50
CA GLN A 96 32.09 -15.99 -14.69
C GLN A 96 33.57 -15.61 -14.77
N THR A 97 33.95 -14.43 -14.26
CA THR A 97 35.31 -13.88 -14.36
C THR A 97 36.13 -14.06 -13.10
N GLU A 98 35.52 -14.36 -11.94
CA GLU A 98 36.22 -14.49 -10.66
C GLU A 98 37.05 -15.77 -10.60
N THR A 99 38.35 -15.65 -10.34
CA THR A 99 39.29 -16.76 -10.24
C THR A 99 39.57 -17.17 -8.81
N ASP A 100 39.43 -16.26 -7.85
CA ASP A 100 39.64 -16.57 -6.43
C ASP A 100 38.52 -17.46 -5.91
N ARG A 101 38.88 -18.59 -5.34
CA ARG A 101 37.94 -19.63 -4.87
C ARG A 101 37.00 -19.10 -3.78
N TYR A 102 37.52 -18.31 -2.83
CA TYR A 102 36.70 -17.79 -1.72
C TYR A 102 35.67 -16.78 -2.23
N ARG A 103 36.14 -15.81 -3.03
CA ARG A 103 35.26 -14.80 -3.64
C ARG A 103 34.20 -15.43 -4.54
N ARG A 104 34.59 -16.43 -5.34
CA ARG A 104 33.66 -17.17 -6.20
C ARG A 104 32.57 -17.87 -5.38
N ASN A 105 32.90 -18.48 -4.25
CA ASN A 105 31.90 -19.08 -3.37
C ASN A 105 30.98 -18.04 -2.76
N MET A 106 31.46 -16.87 -2.34
CA MET A 106 30.65 -15.77 -1.81
C MET A 106 29.70 -15.20 -2.88
N LEU A 107 30.17 -15.03 -4.11
CA LEU A 107 29.33 -14.63 -5.24
C LEU A 107 28.24 -15.68 -5.54
N GLY A 108 28.55 -16.97 -5.42
CA GLY A 108 27.58 -18.05 -5.55
C GLY A 108 26.45 -17.95 -4.54
N VAL A 109 26.78 -17.74 -3.26
CA VAL A 109 25.79 -17.54 -2.19
C VAL A 109 24.93 -16.29 -2.46
N ARG A 110 25.55 -15.19 -2.90
CA ARG A 110 24.84 -13.96 -3.26
C ARG A 110 23.87 -14.19 -4.42
N ARG A 111 24.32 -14.87 -5.49
CA ARG A 111 23.48 -15.24 -6.64
C ARG A 111 22.23 -16.03 -6.19
N ASP A 112 22.44 -17.05 -5.36
CA ASP A 112 21.35 -17.93 -4.92
C ASP A 112 20.33 -17.16 -4.05
N SER A 113 20.80 -16.26 -3.19
CA SER A 113 19.94 -15.37 -2.41
C SER A 113 19.15 -14.40 -3.29
N LEU A 114 19.79 -13.79 -4.29
CA LEU A 114 19.11 -12.89 -5.24
C LEU A 114 18.08 -13.63 -6.09
N LYS A 115 18.40 -14.85 -6.53
CA LYS A 115 17.47 -15.71 -7.29
C LYS A 115 16.23 -16.04 -6.47
N ALA A 116 16.40 -16.46 -5.22
CA ALA A 116 15.28 -16.74 -4.33
C ALA A 116 14.41 -15.50 -4.09
N ARG A 117 15.02 -14.31 -3.92
CA ARG A 117 14.29 -13.04 -3.78
C ARG A 117 13.51 -12.72 -5.07
N TYR A 118 14.13 -12.82 -6.23
CA TYR A 118 13.50 -12.59 -7.53
C TYR A 118 12.25 -13.47 -7.71
N GLU A 119 12.37 -14.78 -7.46
CA GLU A 119 11.28 -15.72 -7.57
C GLU A 119 10.14 -15.41 -6.60
N ALA A 120 10.46 -15.05 -5.35
CA ALA A 120 9.48 -14.66 -4.35
C ALA A 120 8.70 -13.40 -4.77
N MET A 121 9.39 -12.36 -5.26
CA MET A 121 8.73 -11.12 -5.70
C MET A 121 7.91 -11.33 -6.97
N CYS A 122 8.34 -12.14 -7.91
CA CYS A 122 7.52 -12.56 -9.05
C CYS A 122 6.24 -13.28 -8.59
N GLY A 123 6.32 -14.09 -7.55
CA GLY A 123 5.16 -14.70 -6.90
C GLY A 123 4.18 -13.68 -6.31
N VAL A 124 4.69 -12.64 -5.64
CA VAL A 124 3.88 -11.54 -5.09
C VAL A 124 3.14 -10.79 -6.20
N VAL A 125 3.85 -10.40 -7.28
CA VAL A 125 3.24 -9.74 -8.45
C VAL A 125 2.09 -10.57 -9.02
N ARG A 126 2.31 -11.88 -9.18
CA ARG A 126 1.30 -12.82 -9.70
C ARG A 126 0.08 -12.90 -8.79
N MET A 127 0.29 -12.98 -7.47
CA MET A 127 -0.82 -12.99 -6.49
C MET A 127 -1.65 -11.71 -6.53
N ILE A 128 -1.01 -10.55 -6.63
CA ILE A 128 -1.72 -9.26 -6.70
C ILE A 128 -2.58 -9.22 -7.96
N HIS A 129 -2.04 -9.58 -9.12
CA HIS A 129 -2.81 -9.63 -10.37
C HIS A 129 -4.00 -10.60 -10.31
N MET A 130 -3.84 -11.77 -9.67
CA MET A 130 -4.96 -12.68 -9.49
C MET A 130 -6.07 -12.08 -8.64
N ARG A 131 -5.74 -11.39 -7.55
CA ARG A 131 -6.72 -10.71 -6.68
C ARG A 131 -7.43 -9.55 -7.38
N GLN A 132 -6.71 -8.77 -8.19
CA GLN A 132 -7.32 -7.67 -8.97
C GLN A 132 -8.35 -8.15 -9.99
N LYS A 133 -8.21 -9.37 -10.51
CA LYS A 133 -9.17 -9.98 -11.44
C LYS A 133 -10.43 -10.53 -10.77
N GLN A 134 -10.43 -10.70 -9.44
CA GLN A 134 -11.56 -11.25 -8.68
C GLN A 134 -12.52 -10.17 -8.17
N HIS A 135 -12.20 -8.90 -8.34
CA HIS A 135 -12.99 -7.73 -7.94
C HIS A 135 -13.36 -6.87 -9.15
#